data_1b8168b7ce093db272fe9b8c4b8589db
#
_entry.id   1b8168b7ce093db272fe9b8c4b8589db
#
_cell.length_a   1.000
_cell.length_b   1.000
_cell.length_c   1.000
_cell.angle_alpha   90.00
_cell.angle_beta   90.00
_cell.angle_gamma   90.00
#
_symmetry.space_group_name_H-M   'P 1'
#
loop_
_entity.id
_entity.type
_entity.pdbx_description
1 polymer ?
#
loop_
_entity_poly.entity_id
_entity_poly.type
_entity_poly.pdbx_seq_one_letter_code
_entity_poly.pdbx_strand_id
1 'polypeptide(L)'
;MQCPYCKYEDSKVIDSRNVNDGVRRRRQCLKCNARFTTYERIQPASLYIKKKDQRREEYNRQKLLGGIRRACEKRPLPTGAVEKLVDEIETELFEQGKAEIPSSLIGDQVMNKLKTLDYIAYIRFASVYREFADIKALKEAVDNLMISNKDKSQLPGQLSLIP
;
A
#
# COMPACT_ATOMS: atom_id res chain seq x y z
N MET A 1 -10.13 5.30 31.67
CA MET A 1 -8.95 5.97 31.03
C MET A 1 -8.41 7.00 32.00
N GLN A 2 -7.15 6.89 32.35
CA GLN A 2 -6.51 7.72 33.37
C GLN A 2 -6.43 9.21 32.96
N CYS A 3 -6.72 10.09 33.93
CA CYS A 3 -6.57 11.52 33.74
C CYS A 3 -5.08 11.89 33.58
N PRO A 4 -4.68 12.65 32.53
CA PRO A 4 -3.28 13.04 32.33
C PRO A 4 -2.74 13.96 33.43
N TYR A 5 -3.62 14.63 34.18
CA TYR A 5 -3.22 15.61 35.21
C TYR A 5 -3.13 15.00 36.63
N CYS A 6 -4.13 14.22 37.07
CA CYS A 6 -4.17 13.69 38.43
C CYS A 6 -4.12 12.15 38.51
N LYS A 7 -3.98 11.47 37.38
CA LYS A 7 -3.89 9.98 37.24
C LYS A 7 -5.13 9.23 37.74
N TYR A 8 -6.23 9.92 38.06
CA TYR A 8 -7.48 9.27 38.44
C TYR A 8 -8.05 8.45 37.26
N GLU A 9 -8.60 7.27 37.53
CA GLU A 9 -8.92 6.29 36.49
C GLU A 9 -10.20 6.61 35.71
N ASP A 10 -11.13 7.36 36.31
CA ASP A 10 -12.43 7.61 35.71
C ASP A 10 -12.59 9.00 35.14
N SER A 11 -13.27 9.08 34.03
CA SER A 11 -13.62 10.30 33.31
C SER A 11 -14.95 10.13 32.57
N LYS A 12 -15.76 11.19 32.53
CA LYS A 12 -16.97 11.22 31.70
C LYS A 12 -16.69 11.85 30.34
N VAL A 13 -17.37 11.35 29.29
CA VAL A 13 -17.37 11.96 27.98
C VAL A 13 -18.38 13.09 27.94
N ILE A 14 -17.96 14.30 27.57
CA ILE A 14 -18.82 15.47 27.47
C ILE A 14 -19.16 15.86 26.05
N ASP A 15 -18.35 15.43 25.08
CA ASP A 15 -18.59 15.64 23.65
C ASP A 15 -17.92 14.50 22.83
N SER A 16 -18.56 14.06 21.74
CA SER A 16 -18.04 13.03 20.85
C SER A 16 -18.36 13.41 19.41
N ARG A 17 -17.34 13.41 18.55
CA ARG A 17 -17.48 13.77 17.13
C ARG A 17 -16.67 12.80 16.27
N ASN A 18 -17.26 12.38 15.16
CA ASN A 18 -16.53 11.64 14.15
C ASN A 18 -15.52 12.56 13.45
N VAL A 19 -14.33 12.06 13.23
CA VAL A 19 -13.25 12.68 12.44
C VAL A 19 -12.85 11.68 11.37
N ASN A 20 -12.12 12.12 10.34
CA ASN A 20 -11.88 11.34 9.11
C ASN A 20 -11.43 9.88 9.34
N ASP A 21 -10.65 9.61 10.39
CA ASP A 21 -10.06 8.30 10.68
C ASP A 21 -10.39 7.76 12.10
N GLY A 22 -11.46 8.28 12.73
CA GLY A 22 -11.83 7.81 14.05
C GLY A 22 -12.83 8.70 14.79
N VAL A 23 -12.78 8.66 16.12
CA VAL A 23 -13.67 9.43 17.00
C VAL A 23 -12.85 10.32 17.93
N ARG A 24 -13.11 11.63 17.88
CA ARG A 24 -12.58 12.59 18.84
C ARG A 24 -13.54 12.69 20.01
N ARG A 25 -13.06 12.43 21.24
CA ARG A 25 -13.86 12.56 22.46
C ARG A 25 -13.27 13.60 23.40
N ARG A 26 -14.09 14.52 23.84
CA ARG A 26 -13.75 15.46 24.92
C ARG A 26 -14.21 14.86 26.25
N ARG A 27 -13.28 14.72 27.19
CA ARG A 27 -13.49 14.07 28.46
C ARG A 27 -13.29 15.05 29.62
N GLN A 28 -13.95 14.79 30.75
CA GLN A 28 -13.74 15.48 31.99
C GLN A 28 -13.44 14.49 33.12
N CYS A 29 -12.34 14.70 33.83
CA CYS A 29 -11.99 13.90 35.00
C CYS A 29 -13.02 14.06 36.12
N LEU A 30 -13.43 12.95 36.74
CA LEU A 30 -14.38 12.99 37.84
C LEU A 30 -13.78 13.47 39.16
N LYS A 31 -12.43 13.45 39.30
CA LYS A 31 -11.75 13.92 40.53
C LYS A 31 -11.32 15.39 40.46
N CYS A 32 -10.54 15.77 39.44
CA CYS A 32 -9.97 17.11 39.34
C CYS A 32 -10.73 18.04 38.37
N ASN A 33 -11.81 17.57 37.77
CA ASN A 33 -12.62 18.29 36.78
C ASN A 33 -11.85 18.81 35.54
N ALA A 34 -10.57 18.49 35.39
CA ALA A 34 -9.79 18.86 34.22
C ALA A 34 -10.36 18.23 32.94
N ARG A 35 -10.37 19.02 31.89
CA ARG A 35 -10.84 18.57 30.57
C ARG A 35 -9.66 18.19 29.72
N PHE A 36 -9.80 17.06 28.99
CA PHE A 36 -8.79 16.56 28.02
C PHE A 36 -9.47 15.93 26.81
N THR A 37 -8.75 15.84 25.74
CA THR A 37 -9.26 15.27 24.48
C THR A 37 -8.55 13.96 24.20
N THR A 38 -9.32 12.95 23.75
CA THR A 38 -8.80 11.67 23.28
C THR A 38 -9.23 11.44 21.85
N TYR A 39 -8.42 10.70 21.10
CA TYR A 39 -8.72 10.22 19.77
C TYR A 39 -8.74 8.70 19.80
N GLU A 40 -9.85 8.13 19.39
CA GLU A 40 -9.97 6.69 19.15
C GLU A 40 -9.86 6.45 17.67
N ARG A 41 -8.86 5.68 17.27
CA ARG A 41 -8.64 5.26 15.89
C ARG A 41 -8.86 3.78 15.77
N ILE A 42 -9.44 3.36 14.66
CA ILE A 42 -9.50 1.94 14.33
C ILE A 42 -8.08 1.49 14.02
N GLN A 43 -7.56 0.59 14.83
CA GLN A 43 -6.33 -0.10 14.50
C GLN A 43 -6.72 -1.40 13.77
N PRO A 44 -6.47 -1.50 12.47
CA PRO A 44 -6.70 -2.75 11.75
C PRO A 44 -5.87 -3.85 12.40
N ALA A 45 -6.39 -5.06 12.38
CA ALA A 45 -5.64 -6.22 12.83
C ALA A 45 -4.30 -6.29 12.11
N SER A 46 -3.22 -6.60 12.84
CA SER A 46 -1.89 -6.73 12.25
C SER A 46 -1.93 -7.75 11.12
N LEU A 47 -1.57 -7.31 9.91
CA LEU A 47 -1.45 -8.17 8.75
C LEU A 47 -0.06 -8.80 8.76
N TYR A 48 -0.01 -10.13 8.73
CA TYR A 48 1.25 -10.87 8.65
C TYR A 48 1.52 -11.36 7.23
N ILE A 49 2.78 -11.30 6.85
CA ILE A 49 3.25 -11.75 5.54
C ILE A 49 4.01 -13.06 5.72
N LYS A 50 3.52 -14.12 5.09
CA LYS A 50 4.20 -15.41 5.02
C LYS A 50 5.23 -15.38 3.90
N LYS A 51 6.51 -15.48 4.24
CA LYS A 51 7.63 -15.53 3.29
C LYS A 51 7.76 -16.90 2.61
N LYS A 52 8.55 -17.00 1.53
CA LYS A 52 8.84 -18.26 0.84
C LYS A 52 9.46 -19.32 1.77
N ASP A 53 10.28 -18.89 2.74
CA ASP A 53 10.92 -19.73 3.76
C ASP A 53 10.03 -20.02 4.98
N GLN A 54 8.72 -19.80 4.86
CA GLN A 54 7.69 -20.00 5.90
C GLN A 54 7.78 -19.03 7.09
N ARG A 55 8.75 -18.13 7.16
CA ARG A 55 8.80 -17.10 8.21
C ARG A 55 7.62 -16.16 8.11
N ARG A 56 7.13 -15.72 9.26
CA ARG A 56 6.10 -14.69 9.38
C ARG A 56 6.74 -13.35 9.71
N GLU A 57 6.33 -12.33 9.02
CA GLU A 57 6.77 -10.96 9.24
C GLU A 57 5.55 -10.05 9.21
N GLU A 58 5.50 -9.09 10.13
CA GLU A 58 4.44 -8.08 10.11
C GLU A 58 4.54 -7.24 8.83
N TYR A 59 3.40 -6.93 8.24
CA TYR A 59 3.33 -6.10 7.05
C TYR A 59 3.96 -4.72 7.32
N ASN A 60 4.84 -4.30 6.43
CA ASN A 60 5.52 -3.02 6.55
C ASN A 60 5.39 -2.23 5.24
N ARG A 61 4.54 -1.20 5.28
CA ARG A 61 4.30 -0.29 4.16
C ARG A 61 5.58 0.33 3.61
N GLN A 62 6.53 0.70 4.48
CA GLN A 62 7.78 1.34 4.06
C GLN A 62 8.68 0.39 3.28
N LYS A 63 8.68 -0.91 3.61
CA LYS A 63 9.40 -1.93 2.84
C LYS A 63 8.80 -2.07 1.45
N LEU A 64 7.48 -2.13 1.34
CA LEU A 64 6.78 -2.20 0.05
C LEU A 64 7.06 -0.96 -0.80
N LEU A 65 6.85 0.22 -0.23
CA LEU A 65 7.09 1.51 -0.88
C LEU A 65 8.56 1.63 -1.35
N GLY A 66 9.53 1.25 -0.50
CA GLY A 66 10.95 1.28 -0.83
C GLY A 66 11.31 0.36 -1.99
N GLY A 67 10.71 -0.83 -2.07
CA GLY A 67 10.89 -1.77 -3.18
C GLY A 67 10.37 -1.22 -4.51
N ILE A 68 9.18 -0.65 -4.50
CA ILE A 68 8.56 -0.05 -5.69
C ILE A 68 9.30 1.21 -6.12
N ARG A 69 9.70 2.08 -5.20
CA ARG A 69 10.49 3.29 -5.50
C ARG A 69 11.81 2.97 -6.21
N ARG A 70 12.54 1.93 -5.77
CA ARG A 70 13.78 1.48 -6.44
C ARG A 70 13.52 1.04 -7.88
N ALA A 71 12.43 0.33 -8.13
CA ALA A 71 12.05 -0.07 -9.49
C ALA A 71 11.71 1.14 -10.36
N CYS A 72 11.05 2.15 -9.79
CA CYS A 72 10.60 3.37 -10.47
C CYS A 72 11.67 4.47 -10.53
N GLU A 73 12.87 4.25 -10.00
CA GLU A 73 13.92 5.25 -9.94
C GLU A 73 14.29 5.79 -11.34
N LYS A 74 14.36 7.12 -11.48
CA LYS A 74 14.63 7.85 -12.74
C LYS A 74 13.60 7.59 -13.85
N ARG A 75 12.37 7.12 -13.49
CA ARG A 75 11.28 7.05 -14.46
C ARG A 75 10.44 8.32 -14.41
N PRO A 76 9.95 8.83 -15.56
CA PRO A 76 9.12 10.03 -15.65
C PRO A 76 7.68 9.73 -15.23
N LEU A 77 7.48 9.43 -13.95
CA LEU A 77 6.18 9.14 -13.39
C LEU A 77 5.55 10.40 -12.77
N PRO A 78 4.22 10.50 -12.77
CA PRO A 78 3.53 11.58 -12.08
C PRO A 78 3.86 11.59 -10.58
N THR A 79 3.94 12.78 -10.00
CA THR A 79 4.13 12.94 -8.55
C THR A 79 3.05 12.19 -7.77
N GLY A 80 3.44 11.39 -6.79
CA GLY A 80 2.52 10.59 -5.99
C GLY A 80 2.03 9.28 -6.64
N ALA A 81 2.43 8.97 -7.86
CA ALA A 81 1.97 7.74 -8.55
C ALA A 81 2.38 6.45 -7.80
N VAL A 82 3.58 6.44 -7.22
CA VAL A 82 4.07 5.27 -6.46
C VAL A 82 3.31 5.13 -5.13
N GLU A 83 3.07 6.23 -4.45
CA GLU A 83 2.29 6.26 -3.21
C GLU A 83 0.86 5.78 -3.45
N LYS A 84 0.22 6.29 -4.50
CA LYS A 84 -1.12 5.86 -4.91
C LYS A 84 -1.17 4.36 -5.22
N LEU A 85 -0.17 3.84 -5.92
CA LEU A 85 -0.07 2.41 -6.22
C LEU A 85 0.03 1.57 -4.94
N VAL A 86 0.80 2.03 -3.94
CA VAL A 86 0.90 1.36 -2.63
C VAL A 86 -0.43 1.41 -1.89
N ASP A 87 -1.12 2.56 -1.87
CA ASP A 87 -2.42 2.73 -1.20
C ASP A 87 -3.47 1.78 -1.80
N GLU A 88 -3.50 1.64 -3.12
CA GLU A 88 -4.40 0.71 -3.81
C GLU A 88 -4.09 -0.76 -3.45
N ILE A 89 -2.80 -1.13 -3.38
CA ILE A 89 -2.40 -2.48 -2.97
C ILE A 89 -2.83 -2.73 -1.51
N GLU A 90 -2.58 -1.79 -0.61
CA GLU A 90 -2.98 -1.91 0.79
C GLU A 90 -4.49 -2.11 0.92
N THR A 91 -5.28 -1.32 0.21
CA THR A 91 -6.74 -1.46 0.19
C THR A 91 -7.15 -2.88 -0.21
N GLU A 92 -6.62 -3.39 -1.33
CA GLU A 92 -6.92 -4.74 -1.81
C GLU A 92 -6.47 -5.84 -0.83
N LEU A 93 -5.35 -5.64 -0.10
CA LEU A 93 -4.87 -6.59 0.89
C LEU A 93 -5.77 -6.62 2.13
N PHE A 94 -6.17 -5.46 2.63
CA PHE A 94 -7.04 -5.37 3.82
C PHE A 94 -8.49 -5.78 3.53
N GLU A 95 -9.00 -5.53 2.33
CA GLU A 95 -10.33 -5.99 1.89
C GLU A 95 -10.48 -7.52 1.90
N GLN A 96 -9.37 -8.26 1.75
CA GLN A 96 -9.41 -9.73 1.86
C GLN A 96 -9.76 -10.22 3.28
N GLY A 97 -9.66 -9.39 4.30
CA GLY A 97 -9.99 -9.74 5.68
C GLY A 97 -9.12 -10.85 6.29
N LYS A 98 -7.99 -11.19 5.66
CA LYS A 98 -7.08 -12.25 6.10
C LYS A 98 -6.05 -11.70 7.06
N ALA A 99 -5.82 -12.41 8.17
CA ALA A 99 -4.75 -12.07 9.12
C ALA A 99 -3.34 -12.40 8.58
N GLU A 100 -3.24 -13.29 7.58
CA GLU A 100 -1.97 -13.72 6.98
C GLU A 100 -2.10 -13.85 5.46
N ILE A 101 -1.12 -13.28 4.74
CA ILE A 101 -1.08 -13.26 3.27
C ILE A 101 0.30 -13.74 2.80
N PRO A 102 0.39 -14.58 1.76
CA PRO A 102 1.68 -14.98 1.21
C PRO A 102 2.36 -13.79 0.49
N SER A 103 3.67 -13.67 0.63
CA SER A 103 4.46 -12.61 -0.02
C SER A 103 4.37 -12.65 -1.55
N SER A 104 4.10 -13.84 -2.13
CA SER A 104 3.87 -14.00 -3.57
C SER A 104 2.67 -13.19 -4.05
N LEU A 105 1.57 -13.18 -3.30
CA LEU A 105 0.37 -12.44 -3.67
C LEU A 105 0.65 -10.92 -3.74
N ILE A 106 1.41 -10.39 -2.77
CA ILE A 106 1.81 -8.97 -2.80
C ILE A 106 2.67 -8.66 -4.02
N GLY A 107 3.66 -9.53 -4.30
CA GLY A 107 4.53 -9.35 -5.46
C GLY A 107 3.76 -9.39 -6.78
N ASP A 108 2.80 -10.28 -6.92
CA ASP A 108 1.96 -10.38 -8.11
C ASP A 108 1.07 -9.15 -8.28
N GLN A 109 0.49 -8.62 -7.19
CA GLN A 109 -0.25 -7.35 -7.24
C GLN A 109 0.64 -6.17 -7.66
N VAL A 110 1.84 -6.04 -7.08
CA VAL A 110 2.82 -5.02 -7.48
C VAL A 110 3.13 -5.13 -8.97
N MET A 111 3.41 -6.34 -9.46
CA MET A 111 3.74 -6.56 -10.87
C MET A 111 2.57 -6.20 -11.78
N ASN A 112 1.35 -6.59 -11.45
CA ASN A 112 0.17 -6.24 -12.24
C ASN A 112 -0.03 -4.72 -12.33
N LYS A 113 0.13 -4.00 -11.22
CA LYS A 113 0.00 -2.54 -11.21
C LYS A 113 1.17 -1.83 -11.89
N LEU A 114 2.40 -2.29 -11.71
CA LEU A 114 3.55 -1.74 -12.43
C LEU A 114 3.46 -1.98 -13.94
N LYS A 115 2.90 -3.10 -14.38
CA LYS A 115 2.68 -3.38 -15.80
C LYS A 115 1.79 -2.33 -16.47
N THR A 116 0.85 -1.73 -15.75
CA THR A 116 -0.01 -0.66 -16.27
C THR A 116 0.61 0.73 -16.11
N LEU A 117 1.48 0.92 -15.11
CA LEU A 117 2.08 2.21 -14.79
C LEU A 117 3.33 2.49 -15.64
N ASP A 118 4.29 1.56 -15.67
CA ASP A 118 5.55 1.71 -16.41
C ASP A 118 6.23 0.35 -16.64
N TYR A 119 6.41 -0.02 -17.91
CA TYR A 119 6.99 -1.33 -18.29
C TYR A 119 8.44 -1.51 -17.83
N ILE A 120 9.23 -0.44 -17.79
CA ILE A 120 10.62 -0.54 -17.34
C ILE A 120 10.67 -0.76 -15.83
N ALA A 121 9.85 -0.06 -15.06
CA ALA A 121 9.71 -0.31 -13.63
C ALA A 121 9.22 -1.74 -13.35
N TYR A 122 8.27 -2.24 -14.15
CA TYR A 122 7.83 -3.64 -14.09
C TYR A 122 8.99 -4.62 -14.28
N ILE A 123 9.80 -4.45 -15.35
CA ILE A 123 10.93 -5.37 -15.65
C ILE A 123 11.96 -5.32 -14.52
N ARG A 124 12.29 -4.13 -14.03
CA ARG A 124 13.24 -3.96 -12.91
C ARG A 124 12.75 -4.61 -11.63
N PHE A 125 11.47 -4.49 -11.32
CA PHE A 125 10.87 -5.17 -10.16
C PHE A 125 10.85 -6.69 -10.38
N ALA A 126 10.41 -7.14 -11.55
CA ALA A 126 10.33 -8.55 -11.91
C ALA A 126 11.70 -9.23 -11.88
N SER A 127 12.79 -8.55 -12.30
CA SER A 127 14.15 -9.10 -12.30
C SER A 127 14.64 -9.50 -10.89
N VAL A 128 14.16 -8.80 -9.86
CA VAL A 128 14.48 -9.14 -8.45
C VAL A 128 13.47 -10.12 -7.86
N TYR A 129 12.18 -9.91 -8.17
CA TYR A 129 11.10 -10.65 -7.53
C TYR A 129 10.93 -12.06 -8.09
N ARG A 130 11.05 -12.26 -9.41
CA ARG A 130 10.83 -13.55 -10.08
C ARG A 130 12.03 -14.49 -10.06
N GLU A 131 13.22 -13.98 -9.64
CA GLU A 131 14.45 -14.80 -9.59
C GLU A 131 14.64 -15.57 -10.92
N PHE A 132 14.72 -14.85 -12.06
CA PHE A 132 14.89 -15.47 -13.37
C PHE A 132 16.11 -16.38 -13.37
N ALA A 133 15.92 -17.63 -13.83
CA ALA A 133 16.97 -18.63 -13.85
C ALA A 133 18.07 -18.29 -14.87
N ASP A 134 17.68 -17.65 -15.99
CA ASP A 134 18.59 -17.26 -17.06
C ASP A 134 18.08 -16.04 -17.86
N ILE A 135 18.92 -15.57 -18.78
CA ILE A 135 18.60 -14.43 -19.65
C ILE A 135 17.46 -14.74 -20.62
N LYS A 136 17.23 -16.02 -20.98
CA LYS A 136 16.17 -16.41 -21.90
C LYS A 136 14.80 -16.21 -21.26
N ALA A 137 14.66 -16.64 -20.00
CA ALA A 137 13.43 -16.43 -19.22
C ALA A 137 13.10 -14.93 -19.06
N LEU A 138 14.12 -14.08 -18.83
CA LEU A 138 13.92 -12.63 -18.81
C LEU A 138 13.49 -12.08 -20.17
N LYS A 139 14.12 -12.53 -21.26
CA LYS A 139 13.76 -12.13 -22.62
C LYS A 139 12.31 -12.49 -22.95
N GLU A 140 11.89 -13.71 -22.68
CA GLU A 140 10.51 -14.15 -22.88
C GLU A 140 9.51 -13.27 -22.11
N ALA A 141 9.83 -12.89 -20.88
CA ALA A 141 8.99 -11.98 -20.09
C ALA A 141 8.88 -10.59 -20.74
N VAL A 142 9.96 -10.09 -21.36
CA VAL A 142 9.96 -8.81 -22.09
C VAL A 142 9.18 -8.93 -23.41
N ASP A 143 9.38 -10.00 -24.15
CA ASP A 143 8.68 -10.24 -25.43
C ASP A 143 7.16 -10.35 -25.22
N ASN A 144 6.73 -11.04 -24.16
CA ASN A 144 5.32 -11.13 -23.76
C ASN A 144 4.71 -9.77 -23.39
N LEU A 145 5.50 -8.85 -22.83
CA LEU A 145 5.05 -7.48 -22.57
C LEU A 145 4.85 -6.71 -23.87
N MET A 146 5.74 -6.87 -24.84
CA MET A 146 5.64 -6.19 -26.13
C MET A 146 4.41 -6.63 -26.92
N ILE A 147 4.09 -7.92 -26.90
CA ILE A 147 2.89 -8.48 -27.55
C ILE A 147 1.63 -7.90 -26.90
N SER A 148 1.55 -7.93 -25.58
CA SER A 148 0.43 -7.39 -24.80
C SER A 148 0.19 -5.87 -25.01
N ASN A 149 1.20 -5.15 -25.52
CA ASN A 149 1.14 -3.72 -25.79
C ASN A 149 0.62 -3.41 -27.20
N LYS A 150 0.88 -4.27 -28.17
CA LYS A 150 0.38 -4.13 -29.55
C LYS A 150 -1.15 -4.18 -29.61
N ASP A 151 -1.77 -4.98 -28.76
CA ASP A 151 -3.24 -5.10 -28.69
C ASP A 151 -3.90 -3.85 -28.08
N LYS A 152 -3.19 -3.06 -27.27
CA LYS A 152 -3.70 -1.80 -26.69
C LYS A 152 -3.51 -0.57 -27.60
N SER A 153 -2.63 -0.63 -28.59
CA SER A 153 -2.39 0.48 -29.53
C SER A 153 -3.40 0.55 -30.69
N GLN A 154 -4.37 -0.37 -30.75
CA GLN A 154 -5.45 -0.39 -31.72
C GLN A 154 -6.78 0.17 -31.20
N LEU A 155 -6.77 1.14 -30.29
CA LEU A 155 -7.96 1.93 -30.03
C LEU A 155 -8.13 2.98 -31.14
N PRO A 156 -9.24 2.96 -31.90
CA PRO A 156 -9.47 3.93 -32.98
C PRO A 156 -9.80 5.29 -32.37
N GLY A 157 -8.95 6.28 -32.56
CA GLY A 157 -9.26 7.66 -32.18
C GLY A 157 -8.12 8.63 -31.87
N GLN A 158 -6.89 8.37 -32.27
CA GLN A 158 -5.89 9.44 -32.29
C GLN A 158 -5.64 9.90 -33.74
N LEU A 159 -6.28 11.01 -34.11
CA LEU A 159 -5.92 11.82 -35.26
C LEU A 159 -4.47 12.29 -35.09
N SER A 160 -3.59 11.89 -36.03
CA SER A 160 -2.25 12.40 -36.14
C SER A 160 -2.32 13.89 -36.55
N LEU A 161 -2.08 14.76 -35.61
CA LEU A 161 -1.73 16.16 -35.92
C LEU A 161 -0.24 16.23 -36.22
N ILE A 162 0.11 16.14 -37.47
CA ILE A 162 1.41 16.55 -38.00
C ILE A 162 1.10 17.56 -39.09
N PRO A 163 1.72 18.77 -39.04
CA PRO A 163 1.59 19.78 -40.09
C PRO A 163 2.37 19.39 -41.34
#